data_2efc20427c6b238dfc1e56808187800c
#
_entry.id   2efc20427c6b238dfc1e56808187800c
#
_cell.length_a   1.000
_cell.length_b   1.000
_cell.length_c   1.000
_cell.angle_alpha   90.00
_cell.angle_beta   90.00
_cell.angle_gamma   90.00
#
_symmetry.space_group_name_H-M   'P 1'
#
loop_
_entity.id
_entity.type
_entity.pdbx_description
1 polymer ?
#
loop_
_entity_poly.entity_id
_entity_poly.type
_entity_poly.pdbx_seq_one_letter_code
_entity_poly.pdbx_strand_id
1 'polypeptide(L)'
;VDIAKCDVCHSVLAEHGTNRNNDAQVCTACHNPASTDVSERQTLTATIPGIDGLWEQSIDLKHMIHAIHDGSVRGAAGSPFVIYGYGGSVNNFTDVVYPGQLNRCDACHVGASYYPVADTAVQATTMLTGLSTQMPNPTAPGHPISTSANMSVCSGCHVDALTQAHMEQNGGSTTVAKDAEGRTIPGTTPANTETCGVCHGAGGVADVRVVHNIPVTAN
;
A
#
# COMPACT_ATOMS: atom_id res chain seq x y z
N VAL A 1 -6.54 13.44 -1.27
CA VAL A 1 -7.91 12.88 -1.23
C VAL A 1 -8.84 13.79 -0.45
N ASP A 2 -10.14 13.63 -0.64
CA ASP A 2 -11.18 14.35 0.08
C ASP A 2 -12.16 13.32 0.68
N ILE A 3 -12.43 13.42 1.96
CA ILE A 3 -13.35 12.51 2.66
C ILE A 3 -14.76 12.52 2.05
N ALA A 4 -15.20 13.69 1.57
CA ALA A 4 -16.51 13.83 0.93
C ALA A 4 -16.67 12.96 -0.33
N LYS A 5 -15.57 12.65 -1.01
CA LYS A 5 -15.57 11.72 -2.16
C LYS A 5 -15.72 10.27 -1.70
N CYS A 6 -15.14 9.92 -0.56
CA CYS A 6 -15.31 8.60 0.04
C CYS A 6 -16.76 8.40 0.50
N ASP A 7 -17.36 9.42 1.07
CA ASP A 7 -18.72 9.41 1.61
C ASP A 7 -19.81 9.26 0.51
N VAL A 8 -19.46 9.46 -0.75
CA VAL A 8 -20.37 9.15 -1.86
C VAL A 8 -20.82 7.69 -1.85
N CYS A 9 -19.91 6.78 -1.47
CA CYS A 9 -20.18 5.34 -1.37
C CYS A 9 -20.35 4.88 0.08
N HIS A 10 -19.58 5.45 1.01
CA HIS A 10 -19.57 5.03 2.41
C HIS A 10 -20.61 5.73 3.29
N SER A 11 -21.41 6.66 2.75
CA SER A 11 -22.34 7.51 3.49
C SER A 11 -21.66 8.39 4.54
N VAL A 12 -20.94 7.79 5.46
CA VAL A 12 -19.99 8.41 6.39
C VAL A 12 -18.85 7.41 6.61
N LEU A 13 -17.66 7.74 6.14
CA LEU A 13 -16.47 6.92 6.37
C LEU A 13 -15.98 7.15 7.81
N ALA A 14 -16.37 6.29 8.73
CA ALA A 14 -16.11 6.40 10.15
C ALA A 14 -15.68 5.05 10.74
N GLU A 15 -14.44 4.68 10.47
CA GLU A 15 -13.84 3.50 11.06
C GLU A 15 -13.31 3.79 12.48
N HIS A 16 -13.26 2.76 13.34
CA HIS A 16 -12.80 2.86 14.73
C HIS A 16 -13.59 3.85 15.60
N GLY A 17 -14.88 3.99 15.33
CA GLY A 17 -15.78 4.88 16.04
C GLY A 17 -16.09 6.17 15.27
N THR A 18 -17.21 6.79 15.63
CA THR A 18 -17.83 7.90 14.89
C THR A 18 -17.09 9.24 14.98
N ASN A 19 -16.03 9.32 15.74
CA ASN A 19 -15.29 10.56 16.00
C ASN A 19 -14.07 10.75 15.07
N ARG A 20 -13.89 9.89 14.06
CA ARG A 20 -12.77 9.93 13.11
C ARG A 20 -13.27 9.92 11.67
N ASN A 21 -14.12 10.88 11.33
CA ASN A 21 -14.86 10.87 10.07
C ASN A 21 -14.80 12.17 9.25
N ASN A 22 -14.09 13.20 9.72
CA ASN A 22 -14.15 14.51 9.08
C ASN A 22 -13.00 14.80 8.12
N ASP A 23 -11.90 14.06 8.23
CA ASP A 23 -10.70 14.29 7.44
C ASP A 23 -9.92 13.01 7.27
N ALA A 24 -9.57 12.67 6.03
CA ALA A 24 -8.70 11.54 5.72
C ALA A 24 -7.32 11.65 6.39
N GLN A 25 -6.84 12.85 6.67
CA GLN A 25 -5.57 13.05 7.37
C GLN A 25 -5.59 12.57 8.83
N VAL A 26 -6.74 12.54 9.46
CA VAL A 26 -6.88 11.95 10.81
C VAL A 26 -6.48 10.47 10.80
N CYS A 27 -6.82 9.76 9.73
CA CYS A 27 -6.47 8.35 9.57
C CYS A 27 -4.95 8.14 9.50
N THR A 28 -4.22 9.05 8.86
CA THR A 28 -2.76 8.93 8.69
C THR A 28 -1.97 9.06 9.99
N ALA A 29 -2.57 9.55 11.07
CA ALA A 29 -1.93 9.58 12.38
C ALA A 29 -1.58 8.16 12.88
N CYS A 30 -2.42 7.17 12.57
CA CYS A 30 -2.19 5.77 12.90
C CYS A 30 -1.81 4.94 11.66
N HIS A 31 -2.42 5.22 10.51
CA HIS A 31 -2.14 4.54 9.25
C HIS A 31 -1.03 5.26 8.49
N ASN A 32 0.14 5.34 9.11
CA ASN A 32 1.31 6.02 8.56
C ASN A 32 2.27 5.03 7.87
N PRO A 33 3.29 5.52 7.12
CA PRO A 33 4.19 4.68 6.35
C PRO A 33 4.97 3.61 7.12
N ALA A 34 5.08 3.73 8.44
CA ALA A 34 5.77 2.77 9.29
C ALA A 34 4.82 1.79 10.00
N SER A 35 3.52 1.91 9.76
CA SER A 35 2.52 1.13 10.50
C SER A 35 2.20 -0.18 9.80
N THR A 36 2.21 -1.26 10.58
CA THR A 36 1.83 -2.61 10.17
C THR A 36 0.91 -3.25 11.21
N ASP A 37 0.30 -4.36 10.87
CA ASP A 37 -0.57 -5.13 11.76
C ASP A 37 0.18 -6.17 12.60
N VAL A 38 1.51 -6.12 12.64
CA VAL A 38 2.35 -7.13 13.30
C VAL A 38 1.99 -7.36 14.77
N SER A 39 1.60 -6.31 15.49
CA SER A 39 1.21 -6.41 16.89
C SER A 39 -0.04 -7.26 17.10
N GLU A 40 -0.94 -7.25 16.14
CA GLU A 40 -2.20 -7.99 16.19
C GLU A 40 -2.05 -9.44 15.68
N ARG A 41 -0.95 -9.73 14.98
CA ARG A 41 -0.59 -11.09 14.53
C ARG A 41 0.15 -11.91 15.56
N GLN A 42 0.19 -11.50 16.83
CA GLN A 42 1.00 -12.11 17.90
C GLN A 42 0.70 -13.58 18.22
N THR A 43 -0.46 -14.07 17.81
CA THR A 43 -0.83 -15.49 17.97
C THR A 43 -0.19 -16.38 16.91
N LEU A 44 0.46 -15.80 15.89
CA LEU A 44 1.14 -16.56 14.86
C LEU A 44 2.46 -17.10 15.41
N THR A 45 2.80 -18.31 15.03
CA THR A 45 4.07 -18.95 15.43
C THR A 45 5.08 -18.94 14.29
N ALA A 46 6.33 -19.22 14.59
CA ALA A 46 7.40 -19.30 13.58
C ALA A 46 7.08 -20.22 12.39
N THR A 47 6.11 -21.10 12.52
CA THR A 47 5.73 -22.09 11.52
C THR A 47 4.35 -21.85 10.92
N ILE A 48 3.59 -20.87 11.44
CA ILE A 48 2.21 -20.61 11.04
C ILE A 48 2.11 -19.11 10.69
N PRO A 49 2.25 -18.75 9.41
CA PRO A 49 1.97 -17.39 8.94
C PRO A 49 0.47 -17.08 9.02
N GLY A 50 0.10 -15.84 8.77
CA GLY A 50 -1.29 -15.44 8.57
C GLY A 50 -1.98 -16.22 7.44
N ILE A 51 -3.29 -16.13 7.36
CA ILE A 51 -4.07 -16.79 6.30
C ILE A 51 -3.70 -16.32 4.89
N ASP A 52 -3.04 -15.18 4.79
CA ASP A 52 -2.46 -14.59 3.58
C ASP A 52 -1.02 -15.06 3.29
N GLY A 53 -0.47 -15.92 4.12
CA GLY A 53 0.91 -16.37 4.04
C GLY A 53 1.95 -15.37 4.54
N LEU A 54 1.52 -14.25 5.12
CA LEU A 54 2.39 -13.15 5.58
C LEU A 54 2.48 -13.13 7.11
N TRP A 55 3.58 -12.57 7.60
CA TRP A 55 3.81 -12.35 9.03
C TRP A 55 3.33 -10.99 9.50
N GLU A 56 3.24 -10.04 8.61
CA GLU A 56 2.62 -8.73 8.79
C GLU A 56 2.15 -8.17 7.46
N GLN A 57 1.24 -7.21 7.54
CA GLN A 57 0.77 -6.44 6.39
C GLN A 57 0.88 -4.96 6.71
N SER A 58 1.25 -4.15 5.72
CA SER A 58 1.24 -2.70 5.90
C SER A 58 -0.19 -2.19 6.06
N ILE A 59 -0.38 -1.34 7.05
CA ILE A 59 -1.60 -0.56 7.22
C ILE A 59 -1.39 0.92 6.90
N ASP A 60 -0.32 1.26 6.17
CA ASP A 60 -0.15 2.60 5.61
C ASP A 60 -1.34 2.97 4.73
N LEU A 61 -1.97 4.10 5.01
CA LEU A 61 -3.23 4.49 4.40
C LEU A 61 -3.19 4.44 2.87
N LYS A 62 -2.10 4.94 2.25
CA LYS A 62 -1.98 4.97 0.79
C LYS A 62 -1.94 3.58 0.15
N HIS A 63 -1.32 2.60 0.81
CA HIS A 63 -1.30 1.22 0.35
C HIS A 63 -2.60 0.50 0.69
N MET A 64 -3.02 0.60 1.95
CA MET A 64 -4.16 -0.10 2.52
C MET A 64 -5.47 0.21 1.76
N ILE A 65 -5.75 1.49 1.50
CA ILE A 65 -7.00 1.86 0.84
C ILE A 65 -7.07 1.32 -0.60
N HIS A 66 -5.97 1.40 -1.35
CA HIS A 66 -5.93 0.83 -2.69
C HIS A 66 -6.13 -0.69 -2.66
N ALA A 67 -5.42 -1.38 -1.77
CA ALA A 67 -5.49 -2.84 -1.67
C ALA A 67 -6.86 -3.35 -1.19
N ILE A 68 -7.53 -2.62 -0.30
CA ILE A 68 -8.90 -2.96 0.15
C ILE A 68 -9.88 -2.85 -1.02
N HIS A 69 -9.84 -1.74 -1.77
CA HIS A 69 -10.79 -1.54 -2.88
C HIS A 69 -10.52 -2.47 -4.07
N ASP A 70 -9.29 -2.93 -4.24
CA ASP A 70 -8.90 -3.94 -5.22
C ASP A 70 -9.06 -5.38 -4.71
N GLY A 71 -9.64 -5.57 -3.57
CA GLY A 71 -9.63 -6.83 -2.81
C GLY A 71 -10.02 -8.06 -3.60
N SER A 72 -11.11 -8.02 -4.36
CA SER A 72 -11.56 -9.15 -5.18
C SER A 72 -10.61 -9.47 -6.34
N VAL A 73 -10.03 -8.46 -6.97
CA VAL A 73 -9.05 -8.65 -8.06
C VAL A 73 -7.76 -9.23 -7.52
N ARG A 74 -7.26 -8.71 -6.40
CA ARG A 74 -6.09 -9.24 -5.69
C ARG A 74 -6.30 -10.68 -5.24
N GLY A 75 -7.49 -10.97 -4.68
CA GLY A 75 -7.86 -12.34 -4.29
C GLY A 75 -7.83 -13.31 -5.47
N ALA A 76 -8.40 -12.92 -6.62
CA ALA A 76 -8.37 -13.70 -7.85
C ALA A 76 -6.94 -13.88 -8.41
N ALA A 77 -6.07 -12.92 -8.19
CA ALA A 77 -4.64 -12.98 -8.55
C ALA A 77 -3.78 -13.79 -7.57
N GLY A 78 -4.37 -14.33 -6.49
CA GLY A 78 -3.65 -15.09 -5.47
C GLY A 78 -2.80 -14.22 -4.53
N SER A 79 -3.09 -12.92 -4.46
CA SER A 79 -2.42 -11.94 -3.58
C SER A 79 -3.44 -11.26 -2.66
N PRO A 80 -4.14 -12.01 -1.79
CA PRO A 80 -5.18 -11.46 -0.94
C PRO A 80 -4.64 -10.34 -0.05
N PHE A 81 -5.49 -9.35 0.24
CA PHE A 81 -5.17 -8.35 1.23
C PHE A 81 -5.91 -8.68 2.53
N VAL A 82 -5.15 -8.92 3.58
CA VAL A 82 -5.67 -9.33 4.90
C VAL A 82 -5.01 -8.52 5.99
N ILE A 83 -5.81 -7.92 6.85
CA ILE A 83 -5.33 -7.18 8.02
C ILE A 83 -5.83 -7.90 9.29
N TYR A 84 -4.93 -8.06 10.24
CA TYR A 84 -5.28 -8.47 11.58
C TYR A 84 -5.56 -7.22 12.42
N GLY A 85 -6.78 -7.12 12.93
CA GLY A 85 -7.23 -6.03 13.76
C GLY A 85 -7.18 -6.39 15.25
N TYR A 86 -7.73 -5.49 16.05
CA TYR A 86 -7.72 -5.59 17.51
C TYR A 86 -8.12 -6.99 18.01
N GLY A 87 -7.30 -7.52 18.91
CA GLY A 87 -7.50 -8.86 19.48
C GLY A 87 -7.30 -10.00 18.50
N GLY A 88 -6.58 -9.78 17.40
CA GLY A 88 -6.30 -10.79 16.38
C GLY A 88 -7.46 -11.04 15.42
N SER A 89 -8.45 -10.12 15.35
CA SER A 89 -9.56 -10.26 14.42
C SER A 89 -9.05 -10.22 12.97
N VAL A 90 -9.49 -11.19 12.16
CA VAL A 90 -9.05 -11.32 10.76
C VAL A 90 -10.00 -10.56 9.85
N ASN A 91 -9.49 -9.57 9.15
CA ASN A 91 -10.21 -8.80 8.14
C ASN A 91 -9.65 -9.19 6.77
N ASN A 92 -10.37 -10.05 6.06
CA ASN A 92 -10.02 -10.48 4.72
C ASN A 92 -10.86 -9.70 3.70
N PHE A 93 -10.18 -9.00 2.81
CA PHE A 93 -10.84 -8.11 1.84
C PHE A 93 -11.04 -8.74 0.46
N THR A 94 -10.81 -10.04 0.29
CA THR A 94 -10.97 -10.73 -1.01
C THR A 94 -12.38 -10.69 -1.57
N ASP A 95 -13.38 -10.47 -0.73
CA ASP A 95 -14.79 -10.36 -1.14
C ASP A 95 -15.22 -8.91 -1.44
N VAL A 96 -14.31 -7.94 -1.27
CA VAL A 96 -14.60 -6.55 -1.57
C VAL A 96 -14.62 -6.33 -3.06
N VAL A 97 -15.79 -6.06 -3.59
CA VAL A 97 -16.01 -5.70 -4.99
C VAL A 97 -16.23 -4.20 -5.07
N TYR A 98 -15.30 -3.48 -5.71
CA TYR A 98 -15.46 -2.04 -5.90
C TYR A 98 -16.65 -1.76 -6.83
N PRO A 99 -17.61 -0.91 -6.44
CA PRO A 99 -18.84 -0.69 -7.21
C PRO A 99 -18.64 0.14 -8.49
N GLY A 100 -17.46 0.74 -8.66
CA GLY A 100 -17.10 1.56 -9.81
C GLY A 100 -15.98 0.95 -10.64
N GLN A 101 -15.27 1.82 -11.35
CA GLN A 101 -14.07 1.45 -12.09
C GLN A 101 -12.83 1.74 -11.22
N LEU A 102 -12.02 0.73 -10.93
CA LEU A 102 -10.82 0.85 -10.10
C LEU A 102 -9.80 1.84 -10.64
N ASN A 103 -9.76 2.05 -11.94
CA ASN A 103 -8.88 2.99 -12.61
C ASN A 103 -9.36 4.47 -12.57
N ARG A 104 -10.46 4.76 -11.88
CA ARG A 104 -10.99 6.11 -11.72
C ARG A 104 -10.43 6.79 -10.47
N CYS A 105 -9.15 7.17 -10.53
CA CYS A 105 -8.44 7.83 -9.44
C CYS A 105 -9.14 9.12 -8.96
N ASP A 106 -9.79 9.83 -9.87
CA ASP A 106 -10.57 11.03 -9.60
C ASP A 106 -11.84 10.77 -8.75
N ALA A 107 -12.24 9.52 -8.57
CA ALA A 107 -13.33 9.17 -7.66
C ALA A 107 -13.02 9.51 -6.20
N CYS A 108 -11.75 9.45 -5.80
CA CYS A 108 -11.28 9.70 -4.42
C CYS A 108 -10.31 10.89 -4.35
N HIS A 109 -9.49 11.09 -5.36
CA HIS A 109 -8.47 12.12 -5.39
C HIS A 109 -9.01 13.47 -5.85
N VAL A 110 -8.42 14.54 -5.32
CA VAL A 110 -8.73 15.93 -5.71
C VAL A 110 -7.69 16.40 -6.72
N GLY A 111 -8.17 16.97 -7.82
CA GLY A 111 -7.30 17.41 -8.91
C GLY A 111 -6.41 16.27 -9.39
N ALA A 112 -5.14 16.55 -9.68
CA ALA A 112 -4.17 15.57 -10.12
C ALA A 112 -3.31 15.00 -8.96
N SER A 113 -3.83 14.96 -7.75
CA SER A 113 -3.07 14.52 -6.57
C SER A 113 -2.70 13.02 -6.55
N TYR A 114 -3.19 12.26 -7.50
CA TYR A 114 -2.81 10.86 -7.78
C TYR A 114 -1.69 10.73 -8.79
N TYR A 115 -1.28 11.84 -9.37
CA TYR A 115 -0.37 11.84 -10.51
C TYR A 115 1.05 12.11 -10.05
N PRO A 116 2.12 11.71 -10.80
CA PRO A 116 3.37 11.42 -10.12
C PRO A 116 3.68 12.47 -9.10
N VAL A 117 3.52 12.04 -7.87
CA VAL A 117 3.83 12.87 -6.72
C VAL A 117 5.35 12.97 -6.72
N ALA A 118 5.87 14.15 -6.50
CA ALA A 118 7.30 14.33 -6.36
C ALA A 118 7.81 13.33 -5.30
N ASP A 119 8.90 12.68 -5.61
CA ASP A 119 9.50 11.64 -4.76
C ASP A 119 9.72 12.11 -3.31
N THR A 120 9.90 13.42 -3.12
CA THR A 120 10.03 14.06 -1.82
C THR A 120 8.71 14.26 -1.07
N ALA A 121 7.57 14.09 -1.73
CA ALA A 121 6.24 14.31 -1.16
C ALA A 121 5.57 13.02 -0.66
N VAL A 122 6.14 11.86 -1.00
CA VAL A 122 5.62 10.55 -0.60
C VAL A 122 6.72 9.78 0.10
N GLN A 123 6.41 9.19 1.24
CA GLN A 123 7.33 8.33 1.96
C GLN A 123 7.21 6.88 1.48
N ALA A 124 8.33 6.15 1.57
CA ALA A 124 8.34 4.72 1.40
C ALA A 124 7.43 4.04 2.44
N THR A 125 6.81 2.95 2.06
CA THR A 125 5.94 2.17 2.95
C THR A 125 6.72 1.01 3.55
N THR A 126 6.63 0.83 4.85
CA THR A 126 7.12 -0.37 5.51
C THR A 126 6.16 -1.52 5.23
N MET A 127 6.66 -2.58 4.67
CA MET A 127 5.91 -3.82 4.39
C MET A 127 6.81 -5.01 4.67
N LEU A 128 6.22 -6.05 5.19
CA LEU A 128 6.78 -7.37 5.03
C LEU A 128 6.24 -7.99 3.75
N THR A 129 7.07 -8.08 2.77
CA THR A 129 6.79 -8.97 1.66
C THR A 129 7.43 -10.30 1.97
N GLY A 130 6.68 -11.30 2.05
CA GLY A 130 7.30 -12.44 1.79
C GLY A 130 7.24 -13.61 2.69
N LEU A 131 7.27 -14.51 2.04
CA LEU A 131 7.72 -15.87 2.12
C LEU A 131 8.91 -16.07 3.10
N SER A 132 8.96 -15.27 4.18
CA SER A 132 9.85 -15.58 5.28
C SER A 132 9.20 -16.71 6.08
N THR A 133 9.80 -17.88 6.02
CA THR A 133 9.52 -19.00 6.93
C THR A 133 9.96 -18.71 8.37
N GLN A 134 10.34 -17.47 8.66
CA GLN A 134 10.81 -17.04 9.98
C GLN A 134 9.86 -16.00 10.54
N MET A 135 9.55 -16.14 11.82
CA MET A 135 8.77 -15.16 12.56
C MET A 135 9.27 -13.73 12.34
N PRO A 136 8.36 -12.75 12.37
CA PRO A 136 8.74 -11.35 12.46
C PRO A 136 9.46 -11.14 13.80
N ASN A 137 10.71 -11.43 13.81
CA ASN A 137 11.61 -10.93 14.81
C ASN A 137 12.09 -9.59 14.29
N PRO A 138 11.78 -8.47 14.93
CA PRO A 138 12.27 -7.16 14.50
C PRO A 138 13.79 -7.08 14.40
N THR A 139 14.49 -8.07 14.93
CA THR A 139 15.94 -8.23 14.83
C THR A 139 16.34 -9.31 13.81
N ALA A 140 15.40 -9.98 13.15
CA ALA A 140 15.73 -11.00 12.16
C ALA A 140 16.25 -10.36 10.86
N PRO A 141 17.23 -11.00 10.19
CA PRO A 141 17.64 -10.55 8.88
C PRO A 141 16.44 -10.56 7.92
N GLY A 142 16.16 -9.43 7.30
CA GLY A 142 15.03 -9.31 6.37
C GLY A 142 13.86 -8.44 6.87
N HIS A 143 13.95 -7.86 8.05
CA HIS A 143 12.96 -7.01 8.69
C HIS A 143 13.47 -5.61 9.06
N PRO A 144 12.67 -4.56 8.92
CA PRO A 144 11.50 -4.43 8.04
C PRO A 144 11.89 -4.24 6.57
N ILE A 145 11.02 -4.64 5.67
CA ILE A 145 11.14 -4.30 4.26
C ILE A 145 10.48 -2.93 4.05
N SER A 146 11.18 -2.07 3.34
CA SER A 146 10.66 -0.75 2.99
C SER A 146 10.53 -0.66 1.48
N THR A 147 9.30 -0.49 1.00
CA THR A 147 9.01 -0.34 -0.43
C THR A 147 9.07 1.13 -0.81
N SER A 148 9.73 1.45 -1.90
CA SER A 148 9.88 2.84 -2.38
C SER A 148 8.52 3.50 -2.64
N ALA A 149 8.52 4.83 -2.66
CA ALA A 149 7.32 5.64 -2.53
C ALA A 149 6.22 5.35 -3.57
N ASN A 150 6.55 5.41 -4.86
CA ASN A 150 5.57 5.16 -5.92
C ASN A 150 5.25 3.67 -6.06
N MET A 151 6.25 2.80 -5.96
CA MET A 151 6.04 1.36 -5.99
C MET A 151 5.06 0.91 -4.89
N SER A 152 5.13 1.50 -3.69
CA SER A 152 4.24 1.15 -2.57
C SER A 152 2.76 1.52 -2.84
N VAL A 153 2.52 2.53 -3.66
CA VAL A 153 1.16 2.90 -4.10
C VAL A 153 0.70 1.98 -5.22
N CYS A 154 1.51 1.85 -6.26
CA CYS A 154 1.15 1.06 -7.45
C CYS A 154 0.90 -0.40 -7.11
N SER A 155 1.71 -0.98 -6.22
CA SER A 155 1.55 -2.36 -5.74
C SER A 155 0.31 -2.58 -4.87
N GLY A 156 -0.43 -1.53 -4.52
CA GLY A 156 -1.77 -1.66 -3.94
C GLY A 156 -2.73 -2.41 -4.87
N CYS A 157 -2.59 -2.18 -6.20
CA CYS A 157 -3.41 -2.80 -7.23
C CYS A 157 -2.60 -3.73 -8.16
N HIS A 158 -1.38 -3.33 -8.55
CA HIS A 158 -0.54 -4.08 -9.47
C HIS A 158 0.30 -5.11 -8.73
N VAL A 159 -0.19 -6.35 -8.64
CA VAL A 159 0.41 -7.42 -7.81
C VAL A 159 1.08 -8.54 -8.60
N ASP A 160 0.97 -8.53 -9.92
CA ASP A 160 1.58 -9.55 -10.75
C ASP A 160 3.11 -9.41 -10.84
N ALA A 161 3.79 -10.55 -11.01
CA ALA A 161 5.25 -10.60 -10.98
C ALA A 161 5.94 -9.78 -12.10
N LEU A 162 5.29 -9.64 -13.26
CA LEU A 162 5.87 -8.88 -14.38
C LEU A 162 5.84 -7.38 -14.07
N THR A 163 4.73 -6.90 -13.51
CA THR A 163 4.61 -5.50 -13.10
C THR A 163 5.56 -5.18 -11.95
N GLN A 164 5.72 -6.08 -10.98
CA GLN A 164 6.71 -5.93 -9.91
C GLN A 164 8.13 -5.80 -10.48
N ALA A 165 8.52 -6.70 -11.39
CA ALA A 165 9.82 -6.66 -12.04
C ALA A 165 10.02 -5.37 -12.86
N HIS A 166 8.97 -4.88 -13.54
CA HIS A 166 9.00 -3.61 -14.25
C HIS A 166 9.25 -2.43 -13.31
N MET A 167 8.58 -2.38 -12.17
CA MET A 167 8.80 -1.34 -11.16
C MET A 167 10.25 -1.37 -10.65
N GLU A 168 10.77 -2.56 -10.34
CA GLU A 168 12.14 -2.73 -9.86
C GLU A 168 13.18 -2.29 -10.91
N GLN A 169 13.00 -2.63 -12.18
CA GLN A 169 13.87 -2.20 -13.27
C GLN A 169 13.90 -0.68 -13.44
N ASN A 170 12.83 0.01 -13.03
CA ASN A 170 12.70 1.46 -13.13
C ASN A 170 12.93 2.18 -11.79
N GLY A 171 13.72 1.57 -10.92
CA GLY A 171 14.19 2.16 -9.67
C GLY A 171 13.25 2.01 -8.48
N GLY A 172 12.11 1.34 -8.67
CA GLY A 172 11.33 0.85 -7.56
C GLY A 172 12.16 -0.16 -6.76
N SER A 173 12.13 -0.09 -5.47
CA SER A 173 12.90 -1.01 -4.65
C SER A 173 12.13 -1.49 -3.44
N THR A 174 12.38 -2.74 -3.12
CA THR A 174 12.03 -3.35 -1.84
C THR A 174 13.35 -3.58 -1.12
N THR A 175 13.72 -2.70 -0.21
CA THR A 175 15.04 -2.73 0.43
C THR A 175 14.94 -3.10 1.89
N VAL A 176 15.82 -4.01 2.30
CA VAL A 176 16.12 -4.26 3.70
C VAL A 176 17.44 -3.55 4.00
N ALA A 177 17.39 -2.45 4.75
CA ALA A 177 18.62 -1.82 5.21
C ALA A 177 19.26 -2.66 6.31
N LYS A 178 20.58 -2.77 6.27
CA LYS A 178 21.36 -3.49 7.25
C LYS A 178 22.39 -2.56 7.88
N ASP A 179 22.66 -2.75 9.17
CA ASP A 179 23.76 -2.09 9.86
C ASP A 179 25.10 -2.75 9.50
N ALA A 180 26.20 -2.23 10.06
CA ALA A 180 27.54 -2.73 9.82
C ALA A 180 27.73 -4.20 10.23
N GLU A 181 26.92 -4.70 11.14
CA GLU A 181 26.88 -6.09 11.61
C GLU A 181 25.92 -6.95 10.80
N GLY A 182 25.29 -6.39 9.74
CA GLY A 182 24.35 -7.09 8.87
C GLY A 182 22.94 -7.25 9.46
N ARG A 183 22.61 -6.52 10.55
CA ARG A 183 21.29 -6.50 11.16
C ARG A 183 20.40 -5.49 10.44
N THR A 184 19.14 -5.82 10.31
CA THR A 184 18.17 -4.91 9.71
C THR A 184 17.96 -3.65 10.56
N ILE A 185 18.03 -2.49 9.92
CA ILE A 185 17.76 -1.20 10.56
C ILE A 185 16.27 -0.88 10.33
N PRO A 186 15.44 -0.81 11.37
CA PRO A 186 14.05 -0.45 11.26
C PRO A 186 13.85 0.96 10.68
N GLY A 187 12.89 1.12 9.76
CA GLY A 187 12.46 2.42 9.26
C GLY A 187 13.41 3.09 8.27
N THR A 188 14.39 2.36 7.71
CA THR A 188 15.21 2.93 6.63
C THR A 188 14.40 3.03 5.35
N THR A 189 14.34 4.24 4.83
CA THR A 189 13.74 4.52 3.54
C THR A 189 14.69 4.08 2.43
N PRO A 190 14.25 3.30 1.43
CA PRO A 190 15.06 3.05 0.25
C PRO A 190 15.49 4.36 -0.39
N ALA A 191 16.68 4.38 -0.97
CA ALA A 191 17.08 5.51 -1.79
C ALA A 191 16.02 5.72 -2.88
N ASN A 192 15.54 6.93 -3.01
CA ASN A 192 14.55 7.23 -4.03
C ASN A 192 15.24 7.34 -5.39
N THR A 193 15.14 6.27 -6.14
CA THR A 193 15.69 6.11 -7.48
C THR A 193 14.62 5.88 -8.52
N GLU A 194 13.35 6.02 -8.13
CA GLU A 194 12.22 5.76 -9.00
C GLU A 194 12.18 6.73 -10.19
N THR A 195 12.16 6.18 -11.40
CA THR A 195 12.06 6.93 -12.65
C THR A 195 10.68 6.82 -13.29
N CYS A 196 9.70 6.33 -12.54
CA CYS A 196 8.33 6.06 -13.00
C CYS A 196 7.71 7.26 -13.72
N GLY A 197 7.93 8.47 -13.22
CA GLY A 197 7.43 9.71 -13.81
C GLY A 197 7.92 10.03 -15.23
N VAL A 198 9.01 9.43 -15.68
CA VAL A 198 9.54 9.66 -17.04
C VAL A 198 8.57 9.10 -18.08
N CYS A 199 8.03 7.92 -17.85
CA CYS A 199 7.09 7.25 -18.75
C CYS A 199 5.63 7.46 -18.32
N HIS A 200 5.37 7.40 -17.03
CA HIS A 200 4.02 7.49 -16.44
C HIS A 200 3.61 8.92 -16.10
N GLY A 201 4.52 9.88 -16.26
CA GLY A 201 4.31 11.31 -16.09
C GLY A 201 3.44 11.95 -17.15
N ALA A 202 3.02 13.24 -16.94
CA ALA A 202 2.17 14.00 -17.86
C ALA A 202 2.75 14.07 -19.29
N GLY A 203 1.99 13.55 -20.25
CA GLY A 203 2.43 13.47 -21.65
C GLY A 203 3.49 12.39 -21.92
N GLY A 204 3.81 11.57 -20.93
CA GLY A 204 4.65 10.38 -21.10
C GLY A 204 3.97 9.31 -21.95
N VAL A 205 4.77 8.37 -22.46
CA VAL A 205 4.28 7.29 -23.36
C VAL A 205 3.26 6.37 -22.71
N ALA A 206 3.25 6.30 -21.39
CA ALA A 206 2.31 5.55 -20.57
C ALA A 206 1.73 6.43 -19.45
N ASP A 207 1.40 7.67 -19.79
CA ASP A 207 0.76 8.63 -18.86
C ASP A 207 -0.37 7.93 -18.08
N VAL A 208 -0.29 7.94 -16.75
CA VAL A 208 -1.23 7.27 -15.85
C VAL A 208 -2.69 7.61 -16.20
N ARG A 209 -2.97 8.85 -16.56
CA ARG A 209 -4.34 9.26 -16.93
C ARG A 209 -4.80 8.62 -18.23
N VAL A 210 -3.88 8.46 -19.18
CA VAL A 210 -4.19 7.87 -20.50
C VAL A 210 -4.40 6.37 -20.36
N VAL A 211 -3.48 5.66 -19.71
CA VAL A 211 -3.58 4.19 -19.58
C VAL A 211 -4.73 3.75 -18.65
N HIS A 212 -5.16 4.62 -17.74
CA HIS A 212 -6.31 4.36 -16.87
C HIS A 212 -7.61 5.01 -17.38
N ASN A 213 -7.59 5.65 -18.55
CA ASN A 213 -8.75 6.36 -19.12
C ASN A 213 -9.38 7.39 -18.17
N ILE A 214 -8.57 8.11 -17.41
CA ILE A 214 -9.06 9.14 -16.48
C ILE A 214 -9.39 10.39 -17.29
N PRO A 215 -10.63 10.90 -17.23
CA PRO A 215 -11.00 12.09 -17.96
C PRO A 215 -10.13 13.28 -17.57
N VAL A 216 -9.59 13.97 -18.56
CA VAL A 216 -8.95 15.27 -18.32
C VAL A 216 -10.08 16.26 -18.09
N THR A 217 -10.45 16.49 -16.83
CA THR A 217 -11.28 17.64 -16.51
C THR A 217 -10.44 18.88 -16.71
N ALA A 218 -10.83 19.71 -17.68
CA ALA A 218 -10.24 21.04 -17.78
C ALA A 218 -10.46 21.78 -16.45
N ASN A 219 -9.37 22.23 -15.86
CA ASN A 219 -9.42 23.09 -14.66
C ASN A 219 -10.05 24.43 -15.01
#